data_8ea7ecd0feac9c9a6628e019fa169059
#
_entry.id   8ea7ecd0feac9c9a6628e019fa169059
#
_cell.length_a   1.000
_cell.length_b   1.000
_cell.length_c   1.000
_cell.angle_alpha   90.00
_cell.angle_beta   90.00
_cell.angle_gamma   90.00
#
_symmetry.space_group_name_H-M   'P 1'
#
loop_
_entity.id
_entity.type
_entity.pdbx_description
1 polymer ?
#
loop_
_entity_poly.entity_id
_entity_poly.type
_entity_poly.pdbx_seq_one_letter_code
_entity_poly.pdbx_strand_id
1 'polypeptide(L)'
;MLQAYKYRIYPTDEQKVLFAKTFGCCRFVYNWALNMKITAYNERKETLGNVYLTNLMKKELKAEHEWLTEVNSQSLQSALRNLDTAYTNFFRNTKAVGFPRYKSRKDRQSFLCPQHCRVDFSKNTITIPKAKDIPAVLHRKFRGIVKSVTISRTSSGRYFASVLV
;
A
#
# COMPACT_ATOMS: atom_id res chain seq x y z
N MET A 1 21.08 5.14 8.08
CA MET A 1 20.13 6.22 7.69
C MET A 1 19.28 5.72 6.53
N LEU A 2 17.98 5.86 6.64
CA LEU A 2 17.07 5.45 5.58
C LEU A 2 17.00 6.53 4.49
N GLN A 3 17.04 6.11 3.23
CA GLN A 3 16.95 7.01 2.10
C GLN A 3 16.01 6.44 1.05
N ALA A 4 15.17 7.29 0.46
CA ALA A 4 14.24 6.91 -0.57
C ALA A 4 14.73 7.35 -1.95
N TYR A 5 14.59 6.45 -2.92
CA TYR A 5 14.94 6.71 -4.32
C TYR A 5 13.70 6.48 -5.17
N LYS A 6 13.20 7.53 -5.82
CA LYS A 6 12.01 7.44 -6.65
C LYS A 6 12.40 7.27 -8.11
N TYR A 7 11.96 6.16 -8.71
CA TYR A 7 12.25 5.83 -10.11
C TYR A 7 10.99 5.78 -10.94
N ARG A 8 11.08 6.22 -12.18
CA ARG A 8 10.04 6.00 -13.17
C ARG A 8 10.08 4.52 -13.57
N ILE A 9 8.91 3.87 -13.60
CA ILE A 9 8.78 2.49 -14.04
C ILE A 9 7.82 2.39 -15.22
N TYR A 10 8.02 1.35 -16.03
CA TYR A 10 7.23 1.09 -17.24
C TYR A 10 6.68 -0.33 -17.16
N PRO A 11 5.64 -0.58 -16.33
CA PRO A 11 5.10 -1.91 -16.17
C PRO A 11 4.53 -2.45 -17.47
N THR A 12 4.61 -3.76 -17.65
CA THR A 12 3.95 -4.47 -18.76
C THR A 12 2.43 -4.41 -18.57
N ASP A 13 1.68 -4.78 -19.59
CA ASP A 13 0.21 -4.79 -19.51
C ASP A 13 -0.28 -5.71 -18.39
N GLU A 14 0.34 -6.88 -18.21
CA GLU A 14 0.01 -7.80 -17.10
C GLU A 14 0.31 -7.17 -15.76
N GLN A 15 1.44 -6.48 -15.62
CA GLN A 15 1.82 -5.80 -14.39
C GLN A 15 0.86 -4.63 -14.08
N LYS A 16 0.43 -3.90 -15.10
CA LYS A 16 -0.58 -2.84 -14.93
C LYS A 16 -1.89 -3.38 -14.39
N VAL A 17 -2.34 -4.53 -14.89
CA VAL A 17 -3.55 -5.20 -14.39
C VAL A 17 -3.38 -5.58 -12.92
N LEU A 18 -2.25 -6.19 -12.56
CA LEU A 18 -1.94 -6.53 -11.18
C LEU A 18 -1.91 -5.30 -10.28
N PHE A 19 -1.31 -4.20 -10.74
CA PHE A 19 -1.22 -2.96 -9.98
C PHE A 19 -2.61 -2.35 -9.75
N ALA A 20 -3.46 -2.34 -10.79
CA ALA A 20 -4.83 -1.86 -10.65
C ALA A 20 -5.62 -2.67 -9.62
N LYS A 21 -5.48 -4.00 -9.64
CA LYS A 21 -6.09 -4.87 -8.63
C LYS A 21 -5.56 -4.58 -7.24
N THR A 22 -4.25 -4.39 -7.10
CA THR A 22 -3.62 -4.11 -5.81
C THR A 22 -4.07 -2.76 -5.25
N PHE A 23 -4.11 -1.72 -6.08
CA PHE A 23 -4.62 -0.41 -5.67
C PHE A 23 -6.06 -0.53 -5.17
N GLY A 24 -6.92 -1.23 -5.93
CA GLY A 24 -8.32 -1.42 -5.56
C GLY A 24 -8.49 -2.22 -4.28
N CYS A 25 -7.73 -3.30 -4.10
CA CYS A 25 -7.77 -4.12 -2.90
C CYS A 25 -7.31 -3.34 -1.67
N CYS A 26 -6.23 -2.58 -1.77
CA CYS A 26 -5.72 -1.76 -0.66
C CYS A 26 -6.74 -0.68 -0.26
N ARG A 27 -7.37 -0.04 -1.24
CA ARG A 27 -8.43 0.95 -0.99
C ARG A 27 -9.63 0.30 -0.32
N PHE A 28 -10.05 -0.86 -0.80
CA PHE A 28 -11.16 -1.61 -0.22
C PHE A 28 -10.90 -1.98 1.24
N VAL A 29 -9.73 -2.52 1.53
CA VAL A 29 -9.35 -2.92 2.89
C VAL A 29 -9.27 -1.71 3.82
N TYR A 30 -8.67 -0.61 3.36
CA TYR A 30 -8.60 0.63 4.13
C TYR A 30 -10.00 1.14 4.49
N ASN A 31 -10.88 1.21 3.51
CA ASN A 31 -12.25 1.71 3.69
C ASN A 31 -13.09 0.78 4.58
N TRP A 32 -12.93 -0.53 4.40
CA TRP A 32 -13.56 -1.53 5.27
C TRP A 32 -13.15 -1.35 6.73
N ALA A 33 -11.85 -1.21 6.98
CA ALA A 33 -11.32 -1.03 8.32
C ALA A 33 -11.78 0.29 8.94
N LEU A 34 -11.79 1.37 8.17
CA LEU A 34 -12.29 2.67 8.63
C LEU A 34 -13.76 2.57 9.02
N ASN A 35 -14.58 1.93 8.19
CA ASN A 35 -15.99 1.72 8.51
C ASN A 35 -16.18 0.90 9.78
N MET A 36 -15.38 -0.16 9.96
CA MET A 36 -15.42 -0.99 11.17
C MET A 36 -15.10 -0.17 12.42
N LYS A 37 -14.06 0.68 12.35
CA LYS A 37 -13.67 1.55 13.47
C LYS A 37 -14.75 2.56 13.82
N ILE A 38 -15.31 3.23 12.82
CA ILE A 38 -16.39 4.23 13.02
C ILE A 38 -17.61 3.58 13.63
N THR A 39 -18.04 2.45 13.08
CA THR A 39 -19.23 1.74 13.55
C THR A 39 -19.06 1.24 14.99
N ALA A 40 -17.92 0.64 15.31
CA ALA A 40 -17.65 0.14 16.66
C ALA A 40 -17.66 1.27 17.70
N TYR A 41 -17.08 2.42 17.37
CA TYR A 41 -17.05 3.55 18.28
C TYR A 41 -18.46 4.15 18.47
N ASN A 42 -19.20 4.34 17.37
CA ASN A 42 -20.54 4.93 17.44
C ASN A 42 -21.55 4.05 18.18
N GLU A 43 -21.50 2.74 17.95
CA GLU A 43 -22.47 1.81 18.54
C GLU A 43 -22.09 1.35 19.93
N ARG A 44 -20.82 1.11 20.21
CA ARG A 44 -20.35 0.46 21.44
C ARG A 44 -19.25 1.20 22.18
N LYS A 45 -18.80 2.35 21.67
CA LYS A 45 -17.64 3.09 22.19
C LYS A 45 -16.37 2.24 22.27
N GLU A 46 -16.23 1.28 21.37
CA GLU A 46 -15.08 0.42 21.27
C GLU A 46 -14.05 0.98 20.27
N THR A 47 -12.77 0.80 20.59
CA THR A 47 -11.66 1.13 19.69
C THR A 47 -11.07 -0.17 19.15
N LEU A 48 -11.10 -0.34 17.82
CA LEU A 48 -10.55 -1.52 17.17
C LEU A 48 -9.09 -1.27 16.77
N GLY A 49 -8.19 -2.14 17.24
CA GLY A 49 -6.77 -2.01 16.93
C GLY A 49 -6.38 -2.67 15.62
N ASN A 50 -5.16 -2.34 15.18
CA ASN A 50 -4.60 -2.85 13.92
C ASN A 50 -4.47 -4.38 13.91
N VAL A 51 -4.01 -4.97 15.03
CA VAL A 51 -3.84 -6.43 15.12
C VAL A 51 -5.18 -7.15 14.98
N TYR A 52 -6.20 -6.65 15.68
CA TYR A 52 -7.57 -7.21 15.59
C TYR A 52 -8.10 -7.15 14.16
N LEU A 53 -7.97 -5.99 13.51
CA LEU A 53 -8.46 -5.79 12.14
C LEU A 53 -7.69 -6.64 11.14
N THR A 54 -6.38 -6.81 11.33
CA THR A 54 -5.56 -7.67 10.47
C THR A 54 -6.01 -9.12 10.57
N ASN A 55 -6.26 -9.62 11.77
CA ASN A 55 -6.75 -10.99 11.97
C ASN A 55 -8.14 -11.17 11.38
N LEU A 56 -9.02 -10.20 11.55
CA LEU A 56 -10.38 -10.24 11.00
C LEU A 56 -10.35 -10.23 9.47
N MET A 57 -9.46 -9.44 8.88
CA MET A 57 -9.25 -9.42 7.43
C MET A 57 -8.85 -10.81 6.92
N LYS A 58 -7.90 -11.46 7.60
CA LYS A 58 -7.41 -12.78 7.19
C LYS A 58 -8.46 -13.86 7.32
N LYS A 59 -9.24 -13.84 8.40
CA LYS A 59 -10.21 -14.90 8.70
C LYS A 59 -11.54 -14.73 7.99
N GLU A 60 -12.06 -13.51 7.92
CA GLU A 60 -13.43 -13.26 7.47
C GLU A 60 -13.49 -12.51 6.14
N LEU A 61 -12.78 -11.40 6.02
CA LEU A 61 -12.89 -10.54 4.84
C LEU A 61 -12.40 -11.25 3.57
N LYS A 62 -11.29 -11.97 3.65
CA LYS A 62 -10.75 -12.72 2.50
C LYS A 62 -11.64 -13.90 2.13
N ALA A 63 -12.35 -14.49 3.10
CA ALA A 63 -13.31 -15.56 2.83
C ALA A 63 -14.54 -15.05 2.09
N GLU A 64 -15.00 -13.85 2.41
CA GLU A 64 -16.13 -13.22 1.74
C GLU A 64 -15.75 -12.66 0.36
N HIS A 65 -14.49 -12.25 0.18
CA HIS A 65 -13.98 -11.62 -1.03
C HIS A 65 -12.69 -12.30 -1.47
N GLU A 66 -12.80 -13.42 -2.15
CA GLU A 66 -11.63 -14.22 -2.58
C GLU A 66 -10.65 -13.45 -3.45
N TRP A 67 -11.13 -12.45 -4.20
CA TRP A 67 -10.27 -11.62 -5.04
C TRP A 67 -9.19 -10.87 -4.24
N LEU A 68 -9.35 -10.72 -2.93
CA LEU A 68 -8.31 -10.15 -2.06
C LEU A 68 -7.06 -11.04 -1.97
N THR A 69 -7.19 -12.34 -2.26
CA THR A 69 -6.06 -13.27 -2.23
C THR A 69 -5.20 -13.20 -3.48
N GLU A 70 -5.65 -12.52 -4.52
CA GLU A 70 -4.91 -12.38 -5.78
C GLU A 70 -3.73 -11.43 -5.68
N VAL A 71 -3.69 -10.58 -4.66
CA VAL A 71 -2.66 -9.56 -4.47
C VAL A 71 -1.78 -9.89 -3.26
N ASN A 72 -0.65 -9.18 -3.15
CA ASN A 72 0.27 -9.38 -2.03
C ASN A 72 -0.41 -9.05 -0.70
N SER A 73 -0.49 -10.03 0.20
CA SER A 73 -1.15 -9.88 1.50
C SER A 73 -0.46 -8.83 2.38
N GLN A 74 0.85 -8.66 2.26
CA GLN A 74 1.58 -7.64 3.03
C GLN A 74 1.22 -6.22 2.62
N SER A 75 0.87 -6.02 1.35
CA SER A 75 0.37 -4.71 0.89
C SER A 75 -0.99 -4.38 1.53
N LEU A 76 -1.85 -5.37 1.70
CA LEU A 76 -3.13 -5.20 2.41
C LEU A 76 -2.90 -4.89 3.89
N GLN A 77 -1.97 -5.57 4.53
CA GLN A 77 -1.60 -5.29 5.92
C GLN A 77 -1.03 -3.89 6.08
N SER A 78 -0.25 -3.42 5.10
CA SER A 78 0.28 -2.06 5.09
C SER A 78 -0.83 -1.02 4.97
N ALA A 79 -1.90 -1.30 4.23
CA ALA A 79 -3.06 -0.42 4.16
C ALA A 79 -3.72 -0.25 5.54
N LEU A 80 -3.80 -1.33 6.32
CA LEU A 80 -4.31 -1.26 7.69
C LEU A 80 -3.39 -0.45 8.61
N ARG A 81 -2.07 -0.62 8.46
CA ARG A 81 -1.11 0.19 9.22
C ARG A 81 -1.19 1.67 8.87
N ASN A 82 -1.45 1.98 7.60
CA ASN A 82 -1.63 3.37 7.16
C ASN A 82 -2.85 4.01 7.82
N LEU A 83 -3.94 3.26 7.96
CA LEU A 83 -5.12 3.73 8.69
C LEU A 83 -4.79 3.99 10.16
N ASP A 84 -4.07 3.08 10.79
CA ASP A 84 -3.64 3.23 12.18
C ASP A 84 -2.79 4.49 12.36
N THR A 85 -1.86 4.74 11.44
CA THR A 85 -1.04 5.94 11.42
C THR A 85 -1.89 7.20 11.24
N ALA A 86 -2.89 7.16 10.36
CA ALA A 86 -3.79 8.29 10.12
C ALA A 86 -4.58 8.64 11.39
N TYR A 87 -5.05 7.63 12.13
CA TYR A 87 -5.71 7.85 13.42
C TYR A 87 -4.74 8.45 14.45
N THR A 88 -3.54 7.90 14.56
CA THR A 88 -2.51 8.40 15.48
C THR A 88 -2.20 9.87 15.20
N ASN A 89 -2.00 10.22 13.93
CA ASN A 89 -1.70 11.60 13.54
C ASN A 89 -2.87 12.54 13.84
N PHE A 90 -4.09 12.09 13.63
CA PHE A 90 -5.28 12.88 13.96
C PHE A 90 -5.34 13.19 15.46
N PHE A 91 -5.17 12.16 16.31
CA PHE A 91 -5.24 12.36 17.76
C PHE A 91 -4.07 13.17 18.35
N ARG A 92 -2.90 13.15 17.70
CA ARG A 92 -1.77 13.97 18.11
C ARG A 92 -1.98 15.45 17.80
N ASN A 93 -2.64 15.77 16.70
CA ASN A 93 -2.80 17.14 16.25
C ASN A 93 -4.14 17.31 15.53
N THR A 94 -5.22 17.31 16.32
CA THR A 94 -6.59 17.43 15.82
C THR A 94 -6.86 18.74 15.08
N LYS A 95 -6.06 19.78 15.34
CA LYS A 95 -6.23 21.08 14.69
C LYS A 95 -5.62 21.13 13.29
N ALA A 96 -4.49 20.45 13.10
CA ALA A 96 -3.76 20.47 11.82
C ALA A 96 -4.10 19.28 10.92
N VAL A 97 -4.47 18.13 11.50
CA VAL A 97 -4.73 16.89 10.78
C VAL A 97 -6.21 16.56 10.85
N GLY A 98 -6.84 16.35 9.69
CA GLY A 98 -8.25 15.96 9.65
C GLY A 98 -8.46 14.50 10.07
N PHE A 99 -9.71 14.18 10.40
CA PHE A 99 -10.13 12.80 10.66
C PHE A 99 -9.92 11.96 9.40
N PRO A 100 -9.50 10.68 9.52
CA PRO A 100 -9.30 9.82 8.35
C PRO A 100 -10.54 9.73 7.48
N ARG A 101 -10.37 9.85 6.17
CA ARG A 101 -11.45 9.83 5.19
C ARG A 101 -11.40 8.57 4.35
N TYR A 102 -12.56 8.16 3.84
CA TYR A 102 -12.63 7.08 2.86
C TYR A 102 -11.83 7.45 1.61
N LYS A 103 -11.16 6.47 1.05
CA LYS A 103 -10.38 6.64 -0.19
C LYS A 103 -11.26 6.37 -1.40
N SER A 104 -11.01 7.12 -2.48
CA SER A 104 -11.70 6.95 -3.75
C SER A 104 -10.71 6.67 -4.87
N ARG A 105 -11.22 6.28 -6.05
CA ARG A 105 -10.38 6.08 -7.24
C ARG A 105 -9.69 7.36 -7.72
N LYS A 106 -10.24 8.51 -7.35
CA LYS A 106 -9.70 9.83 -7.72
C LYS A 106 -8.52 10.23 -6.87
N ASP A 107 -8.35 9.60 -5.70
CA ASP A 107 -7.21 9.84 -4.83
C ASP A 107 -5.94 9.23 -5.44
N ARG A 108 -4.78 9.65 -4.92
CA ARG A 108 -3.51 9.09 -5.34
C ARG A 108 -3.50 7.58 -5.12
N GLN A 109 -3.15 6.83 -6.16
CA GLN A 109 -3.06 5.38 -6.11
C GLN A 109 -1.65 4.97 -5.68
N SER A 110 -1.53 4.23 -4.59
CA SER A 110 -0.25 3.67 -4.16
C SER A 110 -0.44 2.42 -3.31
N PHE A 111 0.57 1.55 -3.30
CA PHE A 111 0.64 0.43 -2.38
C PHE A 111 2.09 0.16 -1.98
N LEU A 112 2.28 -0.35 -0.79
CA LEU A 112 3.59 -0.65 -0.22
C LEU A 112 3.86 -2.16 -0.26
N CYS A 113 5.06 -2.52 -0.72
CA CYS A 113 5.60 -3.87 -0.59
C CYS A 113 6.72 -3.81 0.46
N PRO A 114 6.47 -4.28 1.69
CA PRO A 114 7.44 -4.11 2.78
C PRO A 114 8.59 -5.11 2.75
N GLN A 115 8.50 -6.18 1.97
CA GLN A 115 9.54 -7.22 1.91
C GLN A 115 9.62 -7.85 0.52
N HIS A 116 10.71 -8.57 0.29
CA HIS A 116 10.93 -9.37 -0.92
C HIS A 116 11.00 -8.53 -2.20
N CYS A 117 11.60 -7.36 -2.08
CA CYS A 117 11.81 -6.46 -3.21
C CYS A 117 13.30 -6.39 -3.54
N ARG A 118 13.63 -6.22 -4.81
CA ARG A 118 15.01 -6.05 -5.26
C ARG A 118 15.10 -5.12 -6.46
N VAL A 119 16.25 -4.48 -6.59
CA VAL A 119 16.58 -3.61 -7.71
C VAL A 119 17.77 -4.22 -8.44
N ASP A 120 17.66 -4.37 -9.75
CA ASP A 120 18.73 -4.92 -10.60
C ASP A 120 19.22 -3.81 -11.53
N PHE A 121 20.38 -3.23 -11.19
CA PHE A 121 20.97 -2.15 -11.97
C PHE A 121 21.53 -2.62 -13.31
N SER A 122 21.87 -3.91 -13.45
CA SER A 122 22.38 -4.44 -14.71
C SER A 122 21.26 -4.64 -15.74
N LYS A 123 20.08 -5.03 -15.29
CA LYS A 123 18.90 -5.22 -16.16
C LYS A 123 18.00 -3.99 -16.24
N ASN A 124 18.23 -2.99 -15.40
CA ASN A 124 17.35 -1.83 -15.24
C ASN A 124 15.91 -2.25 -14.90
N THR A 125 15.77 -3.10 -13.88
CA THR A 125 14.47 -3.61 -13.44
C THR A 125 14.32 -3.54 -11.93
N ILE A 126 13.07 -3.50 -11.50
CA ILE A 126 12.67 -3.61 -10.09
C ILE A 126 11.73 -4.80 -9.97
N THR A 127 11.97 -5.67 -8.99
CA THR A 127 11.11 -6.83 -8.70
C THR A 127 10.45 -6.64 -7.35
N ILE A 128 9.13 -6.84 -7.34
CA ILE A 128 8.32 -6.87 -6.13
C ILE A 128 7.55 -8.18 -6.08
N PRO A 129 6.95 -8.55 -4.93
CA PRO A 129 6.12 -9.76 -4.89
C PRO A 129 5.05 -9.72 -5.97
N LYS A 130 4.92 -10.81 -6.71
CA LYS A 130 3.97 -11.04 -7.82
C LYS A 130 4.27 -10.23 -9.10
N ALA A 131 5.28 -9.39 -9.12
CA ALA A 131 5.69 -8.65 -10.32
C ALA A 131 7.20 -8.65 -10.48
N LYS A 132 7.69 -9.52 -11.33
CA LYS A 132 9.13 -9.70 -11.58
C LYS A 132 9.60 -8.80 -12.72
N ASP A 133 10.80 -8.25 -12.57
CA ASP A 133 11.52 -7.52 -13.62
C ASP A 133 10.69 -6.40 -14.26
N ILE A 134 10.18 -5.49 -13.43
CA ILE A 134 9.46 -4.31 -13.90
C ILE A 134 10.49 -3.35 -14.53
N PRO A 135 10.37 -3.01 -15.82
CA PRO A 135 11.30 -2.05 -16.44
C PRO A 135 11.29 -0.71 -15.73
N ALA A 136 12.48 -0.20 -15.45
CA ALA A 136 12.66 1.03 -14.69
C ALA A 136 13.77 1.89 -15.25
N VAL A 137 13.68 3.21 -15.06
CA VAL A 137 14.78 4.13 -15.35
C VAL A 137 15.54 4.37 -14.05
N LEU A 138 16.63 3.65 -13.87
CA LEU A 138 17.45 3.68 -12.66
C LEU A 138 18.54 4.75 -12.80
N HIS A 139 18.14 6.00 -12.78
CA HIS A 139 19.00 7.17 -13.03
C HIS A 139 19.96 7.48 -11.86
N ARG A 140 19.69 6.92 -10.69
CA ARG A 140 20.52 7.07 -9.49
C ARG A 140 20.82 5.68 -8.94
N LYS A 141 22.09 5.42 -8.65
CA LYS A 141 22.49 4.17 -8.01
C LYS A 141 22.60 4.36 -6.50
N PHE A 142 22.37 3.30 -5.76
CA PHE A 142 22.55 3.27 -4.32
C PHE A 142 23.33 2.03 -3.92
N ARG A 143 23.87 2.07 -2.71
CA ARG A 143 24.43 0.91 -2.02
C ARG A 143 23.60 0.65 -0.78
N GLY A 144 23.41 -0.62 -0.47
CA GLY A 144 22.63 -1.00 0.72
C GLY A 144 21.53 -1.99 0.38
N ILE A 145 20.78 -2.33 1.42
CA ILE A 145 19.70 -3.32 1.34
C ILE A 145 18.37 -2.61 1.10
N VAL A 146 17.63 -3.06 0.10
CA VAL A 146 16.28 -2.55 -0.15
C VAL A 146 15.36 -2.98 1.01
N LYS A 147 14.79 -2.00 1.70
CA LYS A 147 13.86 -2.22 2.83
C LYS A 147 12.45 -2.43 2.34
N SER A 148 11.99 -1.57 1.44
CA SER A 148 10.63 -1.64 0.92
C SER A 148 10.54 -0.90 -0.41
N VAL A 149 9.45 -1.15 -1.15
CA VAL A 149 9.13 -0.44 -2.39
C VAL A 149 7.68 -0.01 -2.35
N THR A 150 7.43 1.26 -2.65
CA THR A 150 6.08 1.80 -2.81
C THR A 150 5.84 2.03 -4.30
N ILE A 151 4.82 1.37 -4.84
CA ILE A 151 4.38 1.58 -6.22
C ILE A 151 3.30 2.63 -6.21
N SER A 152 3.39 3.59 -7.13
CA SER A 152 2.37 4.63 -7.25
C SER A 152 2.04 4.90 -8.72
N ARG A 153 0.85 5.44 -8.94
CA ARG A 153 0.36 5.84 -10.25
C ARG A 153 -0.22 7.24 -10.15
N THR A 154 0.22 8.13 -11.04
CA THR A 154 -0.33 9.48 -11.12
C THR A 154 -1.67 9.48 -11.86
N SER A 155 -2.44 10.55 -11.72
CA SER A 155 -3.69 10.72 -12.46
C SER A 155 -3.49 10.70 -13.98
N SER A 156 -2.30 11.08 -14.46
CA SER A 156 -1.94 11.03 -15.87
C SER A 156 -1.51 9.65 -16.37
N GLY A 157 -1.49 8.64 -15.49
CA GLY A 157 -1.16 7.27 -15.86
C GLY A 157 0.33 6.92 -15.81
N ARG A 158 1.14 7.72 -15.13
CA ARG A 158 2.57 7.46 -14.95
C ARG A 158 2.79 6.63 -13.69
N TYR A 159 3.68 5.64 -13.80
CA TYR A 159 4.01 4.74 -12.70
C TYR A 159 5.39 5.05 -12.12
N PHE A 160 5.49 4.99 -10.81
CA PHE A 160 6.73 5.22 -10.08
C PHE A 160 6.94 4.14 -9.02
N ALA A 161 8.19 3.86 -8.73
CA ALA A 161 8.59 3.03 -7.60
C ALA A 161 9.49 3.87 -6.68
N SER A 162 9.08 4.01 -5.43
CA SER A 162 9.89 4.64 -4.40
C SER A 162 10.56 3.52 -3.59
N VAL A 163 11.87 3.44 -3.71
CA VAL A 163 12.69 2.38 -3.08
C VAL A 163 13.31 2.94 -1.82
N LEU A 164 12.98 2.33 -0.68
CA LEU A 164 13.58 2.69 0.61
C LEU A 164 14.78 1.77 0.88
N VAL A 165 15.92 2.39 1.15
CA VAL A 165 17.19 1.69 1.35
C VAL A 165 17.75 1.96 2.72
#